data_10e0d68dc184e8051239cd57c1c4077c
#
_entry.id   10e0d68dc184e8051239cd57c1c4077c
#
_cell.length_a   1.000
_cell.length_b   1.000
_cell.length_c   1.000
_cell.angle_alpha   90.00
_cell.angle_beta   90.00
_cell.angle_gamma   90.00
#
_symmetry.space_group_name_H-M   'P 1'
#
loop_
_entity.id
_entity.type
_entity.pdbx_description
1 polymer ?
#
loop_
_entity_poly.entity_id
_entity_poly.type
_entity_poly.pdbx_seq_one_letter_code
_entity_poly.pdbx_strand_id
1 'polypeptide(L)'
;MSSVDRAVQERLDFGVQAARDISPFIMEHFQSPDLVVENKEDESPVTVADKGAEERLRDKINEKFPGDGVLGEEFDEVPSQNGFRWILDPIDGTKSFVHGVPLFGTLIGLEQDGETVMGISRFPALDEVCYAAKGGGAWWQIRDKAPRAAKVKDQSSLSESVFTTTTMRRWDQLGRKQVFEHLCANAKLTRGWGDCYGHCLVATGRTQLMIDPAMSVWDAAALLPIVEEAGGHFVSWKGEATSYGGNGLSVVPGLYDEVIKLLAE
;
A
#
# COMPACT_ATOMS: atom_id res chain seq x y z
N MET A 1 -11.00 -18.43 -15.93
CA MET A 1 -10.89 -17.24 -15.11
C MET A 1 -11.74 -17.49 -13.87
N SER A 2 -11.13 -17.54 -12.68
CA SER A 2 -11.88 -17.60 -11.43
C SER A 2 -12.68 -16.30 -11.32
N SER A 3 -13.96 -16.37 -11.04
CA SER A 3 -14.76 -15.16 -10.76
C SER A 3 -14.47 -14.74 -9.31
N VAL A 4 -14.31 -13.45 -9.07
CA VAL A 4 -14.21 -12.89 -7.71
C VAL A 4 -15.44 -13.37 -6.90
N ASP A 5 -15.20 -13.73 -5.63
CA ASP A 5 -16.29 -14.00 -4.71
C ASP A 5 -17.23 -12.80 -4.62
N ARG A 6 -18.55 -13.03 -4.66
CA ARG A 6 -19.54 -11.95 -4.68
C ARG A 6 -19.47 -11.06 -3.43
N ALA A 7 -19.20 -11.66 -2.27
CA ALA A 7 -19.10 -10.90 -1.02
C ALA A 7 -17.82 -10.03 -0.98
N VAL A 8 -16.73 -10.51 -1.58
CA VAL A 8 -15.50 -9.74 -1.77
C VAL A 8 -15.72 -8.61 -2.78
N GLN A 9 -16.41 -8.88 -3.91
CA GLN A 9 -16.70 -7.84 -4.91
C GLN A 9 -17.57 -6.72 -4.34
N GLU A 10 -18.59 -7.05 -3.54
CA GLU A 10 -19.43 -6.03 -2.89
C GLU A 10 -18.61 -5.14 -1.96
N ARG A 11 -17.64 -5.72 -1.24
CA ARG A 11 -16.74 -4.98 -0.36
C ARG A 11 -15.72 -4.16 -1.13
N LEU A 12 -15.23 -4.66 -2.27
CA LEU A 12 -14.34 -3.90 -3.16
C LEU A 12 -15.04 -2.64 -3.69
N ASP A 13 -16.23 -2.79 -4.24
CA ASP A 13 -17.00 -1.68 -4.80
C ASP A 13 -17.30 -0.62 -3.72
N PHE A 14 -17.70 -1.08 -2.53
CA PHE A 14 -17.91 -0.21 -1.38
C PHE A 14 -16.61 0.48 -0.93
N GLY A 15 -15.51 -0.25 -0.79
CA GLY A 15 -14.24 0.28 -0.31
C GLY A 15 -13.65 1.33 -1.25
N VAL A 16 -13.73 1.10 -2.57
CA VAL A 16 -13.32 2.11 -3.58
C VAL A 16 -14.13 3.40 -3.44
N GLN A 17 -15.45 3.29 -3.19
CA GLN A 17 -16.28 4.46 -2.99
C GLN A 17 -16.00 5.13 -1.64
N ALA A 18 -15.83 4.36 -0.56
CA ALA A 18 -15.51 4.89 0.77
C ALA A 18 -14.18 5.67 0.78
N ALA A 19 -13.14 5.14 0.11
CA ALA A 19 -11.86 5.83 -0.04
C ALA A 19 -11.99 7.17 -0.80
N ARG A 20 -12.88 7.23 -1.79
CA ARG A 20 -13.20 8.49 -2.49
C ARG A 20 -13.95 9.47 -1.61
N ASP A 21 -14.92 8.99 -0.86
CA ASP A 21 -15.77 9.82 -0.01
C ASP A 21 -15.01 10.52 1.10
N ILE A 22 -13.95 9.88 1.64
CA ILE A 22 -13.11 10.49 2.68
C ILE A 22 -12.01 11.39 2.12
N SER A 23 -11.69 11.28 0.82
CA SER A 23 -10.63 12.06 0.18
C SER A 23 -10.77 13.58 0.37
N PRO A 24 -11.97 14.20 0.24
CA PRO A 24 -12.13 15.63 0.49
C PRO A 24 -11.74 16.04 1.91
N PHE A 25 -12.12 15.25 2.93
CA PHE A 25 -11.73 15.50 4.32
C PHE A 25 -10.21 15.48 4.50
N ILE A 26 -9.51 14.48 3.93
CA ILE A 26 -8.05 14.42 3.99
C ILE A 26 -7.44 15.63 3.30
N MET A 27 -7.97 16.03 2.14
CA MET A 27 -7.45 17.16 1.35
C MET A 27 -7.70 18.52 2.02
N GLU A 28 -8.71 18.68 2.89
CA GLU A 28 -8.89 19.88 3.70
C GLU A 28 -7.72 20.14 4.66
N HIS A 29 -7.02 19.07 5.08
CA HIS A 29 -5.88 19.14 5.98
C HIS A 29 -4.53 19.16 5.25
N PHE A 30 -4.48 18.68 4.00
CA PHE A 30 -3.24 18.65 3.22
C PHE A 30 -2.77 20.07 2.89
N GLN A 31 -1.51 20.37 3.25
CA GLN A 31 -0.90 21.71 3.13
C GLN A 31 -1.65 22.81 3.92
N SER A 32 -2.46 22.44 4.90
CA SER A 32 -3.10 23.41 5.78
C SER A 32 -2.06 24.10 6.68
N PRO A 33 -2.09 25.43 6.80
CA PRO A 33 -1.20 26.15 7.73
C PRO A 33 -1.49 25.85 9.21
N ASP A 34 -2.68 25.34 9.50
CA ASP A 34 -3.15 25.02 10.86
C ASP A 34 -3.04 23.52 11.17
N LEU A 35 -2.33 22.74 10.34
CA LEU A 35 -2.16 21.31 10.55
C LEU A 35 -1.41 21.04 11.86
N VAL A 36 -2.09 20.45 12.83
CA VAL A 36 -1.48 19.98 14.07
C VAL A 36 -0.89 18.60 13.85
N VAL A 37 0.41 18.47 14.10
CA VAL A 37 1.16 17.21 14.01
C VAL A 37 1.53 16.78 15.42
N GLU A 38 1.10 15.59 15.81
CA GLU A 38 1.51 14.91 17.04
C GLU A 38 2.55 13.83 16.68
N ASN A 39 3.39 13.44 17.63
CA ASN A 39 4.27 12.28 17.46
C ASN A 39 3.75 11.12 18.29
N LYS A 40 3.68 9.94 17.69
CA LYS A 40 3.41 8.67 18.37
C LYS A 40 4.60 8.28 19.26
N GLU A 41 4.49 7.24 20.06
CA GLU A 41 5.57 6.75 20.93
C GLU A 41 6.83 6.34 20.15
N ASP A 42 6.68 5.91 18.92
CA ASP A 42 7.77 5.54 17.99
C ASP A 42 8.34 6.72 17.18
N GLU A 43 7.97 7.96 17.56
CA GLU A 43 8.34 9.22 16.89
C GLU A 43 7.76 9.38 15.47
N SER A 44 6.85 8.51 15.01
CA SER A 44 6.13 8.71 13.77
C SER A 44 5.09 9.83 13.91
N PRO A 45 4.89 10.68 12.87
CA PRO A 45 3.88 11.71 12.91
C PRO A 45 2.49 11.13 12.77
N VAL A 46 1.52 11.72 13.47
CA VAL A 46 0.09 11.51 13.29
C VAL A 46 -0.61 12.86 13.29
N THR A 47 -1.64 12.99 12.52
CA THR A 47 -2.43 14.23 12.43
C THR A 47 -3.90 13.98 12.74
N VAL A 48 -4.65 15.07 12.92
CA VAL A 48 -6.11 14.99 13.04
C VAL A 48 -6.77 14.42 11.78
N ALA A 49 -6.06 14.49 10.64
CA ALA A 49 -6.53 13.92 9.38
C ALA A 49 -6.46 12.38 9.39
N ASP A 50 -5.41 11.79 9.96
CA ASP A 50 -5.26 10.34 10.08
C ASP A 50 -6.41 9.76 10.93
N LYS A 51 -6.55 10.25 12.16
CA LYS A 51 -7.60 9.80 13.10
C LYS A 51 -9.00 10.03 12.54
N GLY A 52 -9.26 11.23 12.03
CA GLY A 52 -10.58 11.58 11.49
C GLY A 52 -10.95 10.83 10.21
N ALA A 53 -9.97 10.44 9.39
CA ALA A 53 -10.22 9.62 8.20
C ALA A 53 -10.51 8.17 8.57
N GLU A 54 -9.77 7.59 9.54
CA GLU A 54 -10.04 6.23 10.03
C GLU A 54 -11.42 6.13 10.69
N GLU A 55 -11.79 7.08 11.55
CA GLU A 55 -13.11 7.13 12.19
C GLU A 55 -14.23 7.08 11.13
N ARG A 56 -14.14 7.90 10.08
CA ARG A 56 -15.12 7.93 8.98
C ARG A 56 -15.18 6.62 8.20
N LEU A 57 -14.04 5.96 7.96
CA LEU A 57 -14.02 4.66 7.31
C LEU A 57 -14.68 3.60 8.18
N ARG A 58 -14.38 3.58 9.48
CA ARG A 58 -14.97 2.65 10.46
C ARG A 58 -16.49 2.82 10.55
N ASP A 59 -16.98 4.04 10.61
CA ASP A 59 -18.41 4.33 10.64
C ASP A 59 -19.11 3.80 9.39
N LYS A 60 -18.58 4.09 8.20
CA LYS A 60 -19.12 3.60 6.92
C LYS A 60 -19.11 2.07 6.84
N ILE A 61 -18.03 1.42 7.28
CA ILE A 61 -17.90 -0.05 7.30
C ILE A 61 -18.93 -0.64 8.26
N ASN A 62 -19.03 -0.12 9.49
CA ASN A 62 -19.96 -0.62 10.49
C ASN A 62 -21.42 -0.44 10.07
N GLU A 63 -21.75 0.64 9.39
CA GLU A 63 -23.10 0.88 8.84
C GLU A 63 -23.47 -0.15 7.77
N LYS A 64 -22.54 -0.46 6.85
CA LYS A 64 -22.82 -1.33 5.70
C LYS A 64 -22.56 -2.81 6.00
N PHE A 65 -21.56 -3.11 6.82
CA PHE A 65 -21.12 -4.48 7.14
C PHE A 65 -20.92 -4.67 8.66
N PRO A 66 -21.97 -4.60 9.48
CA PRO A 66 -21.88 -4.54 10.95
C PRO A 66 -21.25 -5.80 11.58
N GLY A 67 -21.08 -6.89 10.83
CA GLY A 67 -20.42 -8.12 11.32
C GLY A 67 -18.95 -8.23 10.94
N ASP A 68 -18.42 -7.30 10.11
CA ASP A 68 -17.02 -7.31 9.72
C ASP A 68 -16.14 -6.76 10.85
N GLY A 69 -14.93 -7.31 10.99
CA GLY A 69 -13.92 -6.75 11.87
C GLY A 69 -13.19 -5.58 11.20
N VAL A 70 -12.54 -4.75 12.03
CA VAL A 70 -11.70 -3.65 11.55
C VAL A 70 -10.43 -3.57 12.39
N LEU A 71 -9.29 -3.67 11.73
CA LEU A 71 -7.97 -3.35 12.27
C LEU A 71 -7.47 -2.08 11.58
N GLY A 72 -7.10 -1.07 12.32
CA GLY A 72 -6.55 0.17 11.78
C GLY A 72 -5.29 0.59 12.49
N GLU A 73 -4.61 1.59 11.94
CA GLU A 73 -3.40 2.14 12.51
C GLU A 73 -3.66 3.00 13.76
N GLU A 74 -4.81 3.69 13.81
CA GLU A 74 -5.06 4.78 14.77
C GLU A 74 -5.94 4.38 15.95
N PHE A 75 -6.76 3.32 15.80
CA PHE A 75 -7.70 2.87 16.83
C PHE A 75 -7.63 1.37 17.05
N ASP A 76 -8.08 0.93 18.22
CA ASP A 76 -8.13 -0.48 18.64
C ASP A 76 -8.91 -1.34 17.63
N GLU A 77 -8.50 -2.60 17.54
CA GLU A 77 -9.16 -3.59 16.67
C GLU A 77 -10.59 -3.88 17.13
N VAL A 78 -11.51 -3.94 16.16
CA VAL A 78 -12.85 -4.51 16.31
C VAL A 78 -12.84 -5.92 15.73
N PRO A 79 -13.04 -6.99 16.54
CA PRO A 79 -12.99 -8.36 16.05
C PRO A 79 -14.11 -8.68 15.03
N SER A 80 -13.79 -9.49 14.03
CA SER A 80 -14.77 -9.99 13.06
C SER A 80 -15.73 -11.02 13.68
N GLN A 81 -16.99 -11.00 13.24
CA GLN A 81 -18.02 -11.98 13.59
C GLN A 81 -18.36 -12.94 12.44
N ASN A 82 -17.82 -12.70 11.23
CA ASN A 82 -18.20 -13.41 10.01
C ASN A 82 -17.02 -13.81 9.11
N GLY A 83 -15.77 -13.68 9.62
CA GLY A 83 -14.55 -14.00 8.91
C GLY A 83 -13.97 -12.85 8.06
N PHE A 84 -14.72 -11.78 7.78
CA PHE A 84 -14.18 -10.60 7.08
C PHE A 84 -13.58 -9.61 8.04
N ARG A 85 -12.36 -9.13 7.73
CA ARG A 85 -11.65 -8.09 8.50
C ARG A 85 -11.04 -7.05 7.56
N TRP A 86 -11.46 -5.79 7.73
CA TRP A 86 -10.86 -4.64 7.06
C TRP A 86 -9.56 -4.26 7.76
N ILE A 87 -8.54 -3.91 6.97
CA ILE A 87 -7.25 -3.42 7.47
C ILE A 87 -7.05 -2.04 6.87
N LEU A 88 -6.90 -1.03 7.73
CA LEU A 88 -6.96 0.38 7.33
C LEU A 88 -5.66 1.11 7.70
N ASP A 89 -5.11 1.81 6.71
CA ASP A 89 -4.20 2.93 6.94
C ASP A 89 -4.81 4.17 6.27
N PRO A 90 -5.29 5.12 7.05
CA PRO A 90 -5.96 6.30 6.51
C PRO A 90 -5.05 7.21 5.70
N ILE A 91 -3.78 7.35 6.09
CA ILE A 91 -2.79 8.19 5.42
C ILE A 91 -1.40 7.52 5.46
N ASP A 92 -1.22 6.47 4.66
CA ASP A 92 0.13 5.93 4.44
C ASP A 92 1.03 6.99 3.78
N GLY A 93 2.24 7.11 4.31
CA GLY A 93 3.14 8.19 3.93
C GLY A 93 2.83 9.50 4.67
N THR A 94 2.47 9.46 5.97
CA THR A 94 2.18 10.64 6.80
C THR A 94 3.32 11.67 6.77
N LYS A 95 4.58 11.22 6.63
CA LYS A 95 5.72 12.14 6.45
C LYS A 95 5.61 12.94 5.14
N SER A 96 5.22 12.29 4.05
CA SER A 96 4.95 12.97 2.78
C SER A 96 3.80 13.96 2.93
N PHE A 97 2.71 13.56 3.59
CA PHE A 97 1.55 14.40 3.87
C PHE A 97 1.94 15.67 4.64
N VAL A 98 2.64 15.53 5.76
CA VAL A 98 3.08 16.67 6.62
C VAL A 98 4.01 17.64 5.89
N HIS A 99 4.85 17.13 4.97
CA HIS A 99 5.74 17.96 4.16
C HIS A 99 5.09 18.51 2.88
N GLY A 100 3.78 18.30 2.68
CA GLY A 100 3.08 18.80 1.49
C GLY A 100 3.45 18.08 0.20
N VAL A 101 4.03 16.88 0.29
CA VAL A 101 4.38 16.03 -0.85
C VAL A 101 3.18 15.15 -1.21
N PRO A 102 2.69 15.14 -2.48
CA PRO A 102 1.43 14.49 -2.84
C PRO A 102 1.53 12.95 -2.99
N LEU A 103 2.58 12.33 -2.45
CA LEU A 103 2.86 10.88 -2.54
C LEU A 103 2.45 10.17 -1.24
N PHE A 104 1.21 10.37 -0.81
CA PHE A 104 0.58 9.69 0.31
C PHE A 104 -0.73 9.06 -0.17
N GLY A 105 -1.20 8.04 0.54
CA GLY A 105 -2.42 7.35 0.13
C GLY A 105 -3.24 6.80 1.29
N THR A 106 -4.52 6.52 1.03
CA THR A 106 -5.38 5.74 1.92
C THR A 106 -5.33 4.29 1.48
N LEU A 107 -4.95 3.40 2.39
CA LEU A 107 -4.89 1.97 2.17
C LEU A 107 -6.07 1.27 2.84
N ILE A 108 -6.74 0.42 2.09
CA ILE A 108 -7.83 -0.42 2.57
C ILE A 108 -7.57 -1.85 2.10
N GLY A 109 -7.17 -2.72 3.01
CA GLY A 109 -7.09 -4.16 2.81
C GLY A 109 -8.34 -4.87 3.30
N LEU A 110 -8.61 -6.06 2.78
CA LEU A 110 -9.63 -6.96 3.30
C LEU A 110 -9.05 -8.36 3.44
N GLU A 111 -9.22 -8.94 4.61
CA GLU A 111 -9.00 -10.36 4.84
C GLU A 111 -10.34 -11.11 4.90
N GLN A 112 -10.30 -12.34 4.41
CA GLN A 112 -11.35 -13.33 4.62
C GLN A 112 -10.70 -14.56 5.25
N ASP A 113 -11.14 -14.92 6.46
CA ASP A 113 -10.62 -16.07 7.22
C ASP A 113 -9.08 -16.05 7.38
N GLY A 114 -8.50 -14.85 7.53
CA GLY A 114 -7.06 -14.63 7.69
C GLY A 114 -6.25 -14.57 6.39
N GLU A 115 -6.88 -14.69 5.24
CA GLU A 115 -6.24 -14.51 3.94
C GLU A 115 -6.55 -13.12 3.37
N THR A 116 -5.55 -12.36 2.94
CA THR A 116 -5.76 -11.07 2.28
C THR A 116 -6.31 -11.30 0.86
N VAL A 117 -7.53 -10.83 0.60
CA VAL A 117 -8.28 -11.11 -0.63
C VAL A 117 -8.57 -9.87 -1.48
N MET A 118 -8.39 -8.67 -0.93
CA MET A 118 -8.69 -7.42 -1.63
C MET A 118 -7.78 -6.29 -1.13
N GLY A 119 -7.45 -5.37 -2.01
CA GLY A 119 -6.69 -4.17 -1.68
C GLY A 119 -7.12 -2.96 -2.49
N ILE A 120 -7.09 -1.78 -1.85
CA ILE A 120 -7.34 -0.47 -2.45
C ILE A 120 -6.28 0.48 -1.94
N SER A 121 -5.64 1.21 -2.85
CA SER A 121 -4.71 2.30 -2.57
C SER A 121 -5.20 3.55 -3.29
N ARG A 122 -5.73 4.51 -2.54
CA ARG A 122 -6.25 5.79 -3.05
C ARG A 122 -5.25 6.91 -2.77
N PHE A 123 -4.91 7.68 -3.79
CA PHE A 123 -4.01 8.84 -3.73
C PHE A 123 -4.83 10.12 -3.93
N PRO A 124 -5.34 10.75 -2.84
CA PRO A 124 -6.27 11.88 -2.95
C PRO A 124 -5.67 13.07 -3.69
N ALA A 125 -4.41 13.43 -3.41
CA ALA A 125 -3.75 14.58 -4.01
C ALA A 125 -3.44 14.41 -5.51
N LEU A 126 -3.38 13.16 -6.01
CA LEU A 126 -3.15 12.84 -7.42
C LEU A 126 -4.45 12.51 -8.16
N ASP A 127 -5.54 12.35 -7.42
CA ASP A 127 -6.82 11.81 -7.91
C ASP A 127 -6.63 10.49 -8.67
N GLU A 128 -5.90 9.57 -8.02
CA GLU A 128 -5.51 8.26 -8.55
C GLU A 128 -5.94 7.16 -7.58
N VAL A 129 -6.37 6.01 -8.10
CA VAL A 129 -6.69 4.82 -7.31
C VAL A 129 -6.20 3.56 -8.00
N CYS A 130 -5.53 2.67 -7.23
CA CYS A 130 -5.24 1.30 -7.61
C CYS A 130 -6.05 0.36 -6.72
N TYR A 131 -6.62 -0.69 -7.28
CA TYR A 131 -7.39 -1.67 -6.51
C TYR A 131 -7.37 -3.03 -7.17
N ALA A 132 -7.53 -4.06 -6.37
CA ALA A 132 -7.62 -5.45 -6.81
C ALA A 132 -8.45 -6.30 -5.87
N ALA A 133 -9.01 -7.38 -6.41
CA ALA A 133 -9.51 -8.50 -5.63
C ALA A 133 -8.96 -9.79 -6.23
N LYS A 134 -8.69 -10.78 -5.39
CA LYS A 134 -8.12 -12.07 -5.78
C LYS A 134 -8.92 -12.73 -6.90
N GLY A 135 -8.27 -13.00 -8.03
CA GLY A 135 -8.87 -13.56 -9.25
C GLY A 135 -9.61 -12.56 -10.14
N GLY A 136 -9.63 -11.26 -9.77
CA GLY A 136 -10.29 -10.17 -10.51
C GLY A 136 -9.34 -9.31 -11.34
N GLY A 137 -8.03 -9.52 -11.19
CA GLY A 137 -7.01 -8.64 -11.74
C GLY A 137 -6.89 -7.32 -10.98
N ALA A 138 -5.81 -6.61 -11.25
CA ALA A 138 -5.58 -5.27 -10.70
C ALA A 138 -6.06 -4.19 -11.67
N TRP A 139 -6.57 -3.12 -11.10
CA TRP A 139 -7.14 -2.00 -11.84
C TRP A 139 -6.54 -0.69 -11.37
N TRP A 140 -6.43 0.26 -12.31
CA TRP A 140 -5.91 1.59 -12.07
C TRP A 140 -6.76 2.64 -12.75
N GLN A 141 -7.17 3.65 -11.99
CA GLN A 141 -7.95 4.78 -12.48
C GLN A 141 -7.29 6.10 -12.09
N ILE A 142 -7.24 7.04 -13.01
CA ILE A 142 -6.75 8.39 -12.80
C ILE A 142 -7.89 9.36 -13.13
N ARG A 143 -8.27 10.17 -12.15
CA ARG A 143 -9.37 11.14 -12.28
C ARG A 143 -10.65 10.46 -12.77
N ASP A 144 -11.43 11.12 -13.60
CA ASP A 144 -12.68 10.61 -14.16
C ASP A 144 -12.52 9.65 -15.36
N LYS A 145 -11.28 9.21 -15.65
CA LYS A 145 -11.07 8.25 -16.73
C LYS A 145 -11.61 6.87 -16.32
N ALA A 146 -12.03 6.09 -17.32
CA ALA A 146 -12.42 4.70 -17.07
C ALA A 146 -11.25 3.92 -16.45
N PRO A 147 -11.51 3.01 -15.51
CA PRO A 147 -10.50 2.11 -14.99
C PRO A 147 -9.85 1.30 -16.11
N ARG A 148 -8.55 1.09 -16.00
CA ARG A 148 -7.76 0.26 -16.90
C ARG A 148 -7.03 -0.81 -16.10
N ALA A 149 -6.74 -1.95 -16.73
CA ALA A 149 -5.96 -2.99 -16.09
C ALA A 149 -4.58 -2.45 -15.68
N ALA A 150 -4.23 -2.62 -14.42
CA ALA A 150 -2.88 -2.42 -13.93
C ALA A 150 -2.09 -3.70 -14.23
N LYS A 151 -0.90 -3.53 -14.81
CA LYS A 151 0.01 -4.63 -15.11
C LYS A 151 1.44 -4.19 -14.90
N VAL A 152 2.22 -5.03 -14.26
CA VAL A 152 3.66 -4.82 -14.17
C VAL A 152 4.28 -4.79 -15.58
N LYS A 153 5.35 -4.01 -15.72
CA LYS A 153 6.18 -4.03 -16.92
C LYS A 153 7.41 -4.87 -16.60
N ASP A 154 7.38 -6.13 -17.01
CA ASP A 154 8.46 -7.07 -16.73
C ASP A 154 9.80 -6.62 -17.29
N GLN A 155 10.85 -6.92 -16.56
CA GLN A 155 12.24 -6.60 -16.86
C GLN A 155 13.13 -7.64 -16.15
N SER A 156 14.15 -8.11 -16.82
CA SER A 156 15.08 -9.14 -16.29
C SER A 156 16.48 -8.61 -16.00
N SER A 157 16.69 -7.31 -16.07
CA SER A 157 17.98 -6.67 -15.79
C SER A 157 17.82 -5.51 -14.81
N LEU A 158 18.53 -5.56 -13.69
CA LEU A 158 18.55 -4.46 -12.72
C LEU A 158 19.10 -3.17 -13.35
N SER A 159 20.09 -3.27 -14.25
CA SER A 159 20.68 -2.11 -14.94
C SER A 159 19.73 -1.38 -15.90
N GLU A 160 18.58 -1.96 -16.22
CA GLU A 160 17.53 -1.34 -17.03
C GLU A 160 16.31 -0.96 -16.18
N SER A 161 16.36 -1.19 -14.87
CA SER A 161 15.23 -1.08 -13.94
C SER A 161 15.29 0.18 -13.09
N VAL A 162 14.11 0.62 -12.65
CA VAL A 162 13.94 1.70 -11.67
C VAL A 162 13.73 1.08 -10.31
N PHE A 163 14.63 1.38 -9.38
CA PHE A 163 14.54 1.02 -7.96
C PHE A 163 13.97 2.18 -7.16
N THR A 164 12.98 1.90 -6.32
CA THR A 164 12.39 2.85 -5.37
C THR A 164 12.41 2.29 -3.95
N THR A 165 12.50 3.18 -2.97
CA THR A 165 12.48 2.82 -1.54
C THR A 165 12.02 4.01 -0.70
N THR A 166 11.49 3.76 0.48
CA THR A 166 10.96 4.80 1.36
C THR A 166 12.07 5.46 2.20
N THR A 167 12.61 4.76 3.16
CA THR A 167 13.51 5.30 4.17
C THR A 167 14.93 4.78 4.04
N MET A 168 15.83 5.57 3.44
CA MET A 168 17.25 5.19 3.24
C MET A 168 17.98 4.89 4.56
N ARG A 169 17.71 5.66 5.62
CA ARG A 169 18.32 5.46 6.94
C ARG A 169 17.97 4.10 7.55
N ARG A 170 16.79 3.55 7.25
CA ARG A 170 16.34 2.27 7.81
C ARG A 170 17.19 1.10 7.34
N TRP A 171 17.71 1.17 6.12
CA TRP A 171 18.64 0.16 5.61
C TRP A 171 19.91 0.02 6.46
N ASP A 172 20.46 1.16 6.91
CA ASP A 172 21.64 1.18 7.79
C ASP A 172 21.29 0.63 9.18
N GLN A 173 20.16 1.06 9.76
CA GLN A 173 19.67 0.59 11.05
C GLN A 173 19.43 -0.93 11.09
N LEU A 174 19.01 -1.52 9.98
CA LEU A 174 18.80 -2.96 9.82
C LEU A 174 20.06 -3.74 9.44
N GLY A 175 21.23 -3.07 9.34
CA GLY A 175 22.46 -3.69 8.90
C GLY A 175 22.48 -4.07 7.42
N ARG A 176 21.62 -3.47 6.59
CA ARG A 176 21.43 -3.78 5.17
C ARG A 176 21.94 -2.69 4.23
N LYS A 177 22.82 -1.82 4.72
CA LYS A 177 23.39 -0.72 3.95
C LYS A 177 24.07 -1.20 2.66
N GLN A 178 24.82 -2.30 2.71
CA GLN A 178 25.52 -2.83 1.54
C GLN A 178 24.58 -3.29 0.44
N VAL A 179 23.42 -3.90 0.79
CA VAL A 179 22.38 -4.28 -0.16
C VAL A 179 21.79 -3.04 -0.84
N PHE A 180 21.47 -2.02 -0.05
CA PHE A 180 20.98 -0.73 -0.58
C PHE A 180 21.99 -0.09 -1.55
N GLU A 181 23.26 0.00 -1.16
CA GLU A 181 24.33 0.56 -2.00
C GLU A 181 24.52 -0.26 -3.30
N HIS A 182 24.44 -1.59 -3.21
CA HIS A 182 24.47 -2.46 -4.38
C HIS A 182 23.33 -2.18 -5.35
N LEU A 183 22.07 -2.10 -4.85
CA LEU A 183 20.90 -1.79 -5.66
C LEU A 183 21.02 -0.40 -6.31
N CYS A 184 21.46 0.60 -5.55
CA CYS A 184 21.69 1.95 -6.07
C CYS A 184 22.74 2.03 -7.17
N ALA A 185 23.82 1.26 -7.03
CA ALA A 185 24.93 1.26 -7.98
C ALA A 185 24.59 0.53 -9.29
N ASN A 186 23.69 -0.46 -9.24
CA ASN A 186 23.39 -1.34 -10.38
C ASN A 186 22.03 -1.04 -11.05
N ALA A 187 21.11 -0.36 -10.38
CA ALA A 187 19.86 0.06 -11.01
C ALA A 187 20.07 1.22 -11.99
N LYS A 188 19.31 1.25 -13.08
CA LYS A 188 19.31 2.36 -14.05
C LYS A 188 18.98 3.71 -13.40
N LEU A 189 18.06 3.69 -12.45
CA LEU A 189 17.58 4.87 -11.75
C LEU A 189 17.15 4.48 -10.33
N THR A 190 17.55 5.26 -9.33
CA THR A 190 17.05 5.12 -7.95
C THR A 190 16.32 6.39 -7.53
N ARG A 191 15.15 6.23 -6.90
CA ARG A 191 14.32 7.33 -6.38
C ARG A 191 13.69 6.96 -5.03
N GLY A 192 13.44 8.00 -4.21
CA GLY A 192 12.68 7.92 -2.97
C GLY A 192 11.17 8.09 -3.19
N TRP A 193 10.61 7.51 -4.24
CA TRP A 193 9.16 7.42 -4.43
C TRP A 193 8.66 6.23 -3.63
N GLY A 194 8.54 6.44 -2.34
CA GLY A 194 8.29 5.40 -1.36
C GLY A 194 6.83 5.24 -0.98
N ASP A 195 6.63 4.63 0.17
CA ASP A 195 5.35 4.31 0.78
C ASP A 195 4.43 3.56 -0.22
N CYS A 196 3.15 3.54 -0.04
CA CYS A 196 2.20 2.84 -0.93
C CYS A 196 2.31 3.25 -2.41
N TYR A 197 2.70 4.51 -2.67
CA TYR A 197 2.82 4.98 -4.06
C TYR A 197 3.93 4.25 -4.81
N GLY A 198 5.06 3.98 -4.16
CA GLY A 198 6.17 3.22 -4.73
C GLY A 198 5.75 1.82 -5.17
N HIS A 199 5.00 1.10 -4.34
CA HIS A 199 4.45 -0.21 -4.66
C HIS A 199 3.43 -0.16 -5.81
N CYS A 200 2.55 0.84 -5.82
CA CYS A 200 1.60 1.05 -6.92
C CYS A 200 2.29 1.45 -8.23
N LEU A 201 3.46 2.10 -8.18
CA LEU A 201 4.27 2.33 -9.38
C LEU A 201 4.73 1.00 -10.02
N VAL A 202 5.08 0.00 -9.22
CA VAL A 202 5.41 -1.35 -9.73
C VAL A 202 4.16 -2.01 -10.34
N ALA A 203 3.06 -2.06 -9.61
CA ALA A 203 1.81 -2.68 -10.08
C ALA A 203 1.29 -2.07 -11.38
N THR A 204 1.55 -0.78 -11.63
CA THR A 204 1.11 -0.07 -12.84
C THR A 204 2.17 -0.01 -13.95
N GLY A 205 3.29 -0.73 -13.81
CA GLY A 205 4.36 -0.86 -14.80
C GLY A 205 5.21 0.39 -15.01
N ARG A 206 5.20 1.32 -14.04
CA ARG A 206 5.97 2.58 -14.06
C ARG A 206 7.38 2.42 -13.49
N THR A 207 7.56 1.49 -12.54
CA THR A 207 8.84 1.06 -11.99
C THR A 207 8.90 -0.46 -11.95
N GLN A 208 10.05 -1.06 -11.62
CA GLN A 208 10.24 -2.51 -11.60
C GLN A 208 10.49 -3.07 -10.20
N LEU A 209 10.93 -2.21 -9.29
CA LEU A 209 11.39 -2.62 -7.97
C LEU A 209 11.07 -1.55 -6.94
N MET A 210 10.33 -1.93 -5.91
CA MET A 210 10.12 -1.14 -4.70
C MET A 210 10.42 -2.00 -3.48
N ILE A 211 11.26 -1.49 -2.59
CA ILE A 211 11.59 -2.16 -1.33
C ILE A 211 11.32 -1.22 -0.18
N ASP A 212 10.47 -1.66 0.75
CA ASP A 212 10.24 -0.99 2.00
C ASP A 212 10.85 -1.79 3.17
N PRO A 213 11.85 -1.23 3.85
CA PRO A 213 12.56 -1.92 4.93
C PRO A 213 11.73 -2.16 6.19
N ALA A 214 10.65 -1.43 6.37
CA ALA A 214 9.79 -1.55 7.56
C ALA A 214 8.35 -1.22 7.17
N MET A 215 7.47 -2.18 7.41
CA MET A 215 6.04 -2.06 7.14
C MET A 215 5.25 -2.72 8.26
N SER A 216 4.17 -2.08 8.67
CA SER A 216 3.13 -2.69 9.48
C SER A 216 2.14 -3.46 8.59
N VAL A 217 1.21 -4.17 9.21
CA VAL A 217 0.20 -4.93 8.45
C VAL A 217 -0.72 -4.00 7.65
N TRP A 218 -1.04 -2.83 8.17
CA TRP A 218 -1.90 -1.85 7.50
C TRP A 218 -1.22 -1.20 6.28
N ASP A 219 0.13 -1.05 6.27
CA ASP A 219 0.90 -0.60 5.11
C ASP A 219 0.90 -1.64 3.98
N ALA A 220 0.85 -2.94 4.33
CA ALA A 220 1.08 -4.04 3.40
C ALA A 220 -0.19 -4.71 2.86
N ALA A 221 -1.26 -4.78 3.68
CA ALA A 221 -2.45 -5.58 3.36
C ALA A 221 -3.14 -5.17 2.05
N ALA A 222 -3.22 -3.87 1.75
CA ALA A 222 -3.80 -3.43 0.49
C ALA A 222 -2.88 -3.70 -0.71
N LEU A 223 -1.57 -3.63 -0.50
CA LEU A 223 -0.57 -3.68 -1.57
C LEU A 223 -0.35 -5.10 -2.10
N LEU A 224 -0.43 -6.11 -1.23
CA LEU A 224 -0.26 -7.52 -1.60
C LEU A 224 -1.19 -7.92 -2.76
N PRO A 225 -2.52 -7.85 -2.68
CA PRO A 225 -3.38 -8.25 -3.80
C PRO A 225 -3.24 -7.30 -5.01
N ILE A 226 -2.94 -6.01 -4.83
CA ILE A 226 -2.75 -5.09 -5.94
C ILE A 226 -1.55 -5.49 -6.79
N VAL A 227 -0.42 -5.83 -6.18
CA VAL A 227 0.80 -6.18 -6.90
C VAL A 227 0.71 -7.58 -7.50
N GLU A 228 0.18 -8.56 -6.75
CA GLU A 228 0.01 -9.94 -7.23
C GLU A 228 -0.96 -10.02 -8.42
N GLU A 229 -2.11 -9.38 -8.32
CA GLU A 229 -3.11 -9.36 -9.40
C GLU A 229 -2.64 -8.52 -10.62
N ALA A 230 -1.65 -7.64 -10.45
CA ALA A 230 -0.98 -6.97 -11.55
C ALA A 230 0.09 -7.84 -12.24
N GLY A 231 0.39 -9.04 -11.70
CA GLY A 231 1.37 -9.99 -12.21
C GLY A 231 2.80 -9.74 -11.71
N GLY A 232 2.98 -8.98 -10.63
CA GLY A 232 4.22 -8.85 -9.88
C GLY A 232 4.27 -9.78 -8.68
N HIS A 233 5.28 -9.61 -7.83
CA HIS A 233 5.38 -10.28 -6.53
C HIS A 233 5.38 -9.24 -5.42
N PHE A 234 4.50 -9.42 -4.42
CA PHE A 234 4.59 -8.73 -3.15
C PHE A 234 4.96 -9.75 -2.07
N VAL A 235 6.15 -9.63 -1.53
CA VAL A 235 6.67 -10.60 -0.56
C VAL A 235 7.44 -9.91 0.57
N SER A 236 7.57 -10.60 1.70
CA SER A 236 8.56 -10.23 2.72
C SER A 236 9.99 -10.44 2.18
N TRP A 237 10.98 -9.93 2.87
CA TRP A 237 12.39 -10.16 2.53
C TRP A 237 12.82 -11.63 2.67
N LYS A 238 11.96 -12.49 3.25
CA LYS A 238 12.12 -13.94 3.29
C LYS A 238 11.48 -14.67 2.10
N GLY A 239 10.86 -13.92 1.17
CA GLY A 239 10.17 -14.49 0.02
C GLY A 239 8.76 -15.01 0.30
N GLU A 240 8.17 -14.67 1.45
CA GLU A 240 6.82 -15.09 1.83
C GLU A 240 5.80 -14.05 1.31
N ALA A 241 4.80 -14.51 0.56
CA ALA A 241 3.66 -13.68 0.15
C ALA A 241 2.75 -13.43 1.35
N THR A 242 2.99 -12.34 2.08
CA THR A 242 2.30 -12.01 3.33
C THR A 242 2.28 -10.51 3.59
N SER A 243 1.22 -10.04 4.24
CA SER A 243 1.12 -8.68 4.78
C SER A 243 1.74 -8.53 6.19
N TYR A 244 2.15 -9.65 6.81
CA TYR A 244 2.68 -9.70 8.18
C TYR A 244 4.21 -9.81 8.25
N GLY A 245 4.91 -9.56 7.13
CA GLY A 245 6.36 -9.77 7.05
C GLY A 245 7.22 -8.73 7.76
N GLY A 246 6.64 -7.59 8.19
CA GLY A 246 7.37 -6.48 8.82
C GLY A 246 8.23 -5.65 7.86
N ASN A 247 8.25 -6.03 6.59
CA ASN A 247 8.91 -5.36 5.46
C ASN A 247 8.25 -5.81 4.16
N GLY A 248 8.52 -5.10 3.05
CA GLY A 248 7.90 -5.41 1.77
C GLY A 248 8.84 -5.25 0.58
N LEU A 249 8.68 -6.16 -0.36
CA LEU A 249 9.28 -6.14 -1.67
C LEU A 249 8.18 -6.25 -2.72
N SER A 250 8.00 -5.21 -3.54
CA SER A 250 7.25 -5.30 -4.79
C SER A 250 8.23 -5.38 -5.95
N VAL A 251 8.15 -6.44 -6.74
CA VAL A 251 9.11 -6.69 -7.82
C VAL A 251 8.46 -7.35 -9.02
N VAL A 252 8.94 -7.03 -10.20
CA VAL A 252 8.55 -7.72 -11.43
C VAL A 252 9.16 -9.12 -11.48
N PRO A 253 8.50 -10.12 -12.15
CA PRO A 253 8.93 -11.52 -12.12
C PRO A 253 10.38 -11.72 -12.55
N GLY A 254 10.84 -11.03 -13.59
CA GLY A 254 12.17 -11.22 -14.13
C GLY A 254 13.33 -10.76 -13.22
N LEU A 255 13.05 -10.00 -12.14
CA LEU A 255 14.03 -9.57 -11.15
C LEU A 255 13.90 -10.30 -9.80
N TYR A 256 12.85 -11.11 -9.62
CA TYR A 256 12.52 -11.69 -8.32
C TYR A 256 13.68 -12.49 -7.70
N ASP A 257 14.23 -13.46 -8.44
CA ASP A 257 15.27 -14.35 -7.92
C ASP A 257 16.56 -13.61 -7.55
N GLU A 258 16.95 -12.59 -8.36
CA GLU A 258 18.12 -11.77 -8.09
C GLU A 258 17.92 -10.94 -6.82
N VAL A 259 16.79 -10.26 -6.70
CA VAL A 259 16.55 -9.33 -5.60
C VAL A 259 16.30 -10.06 -4.28
N ILE A 260 15.52 -11.15 -4.29
CA ILE A 260 15.26 -11.89 -3.05
C ILE A 260 16.54 -12.54 -2.49
N LYS A 261 17.44 -12.98 -3.35
CA LYS A 261 18.73 -13.49 -2.93
C LYS A 261 19.59 -12.41 -2.25
N LEU A 262 19.62 -11.19 -2.80
CA LEU A 262 20.32 -10.05 -2.18
C LEU A 262 19.75 -9.68 -0.81
N LEU A 263 18.43 -9.81 -0.62
CA LEU A 263 17.77 -9.53 0.64
C LEU A 263 17.94 -10.64 1.68
N ALA A 264 18.22 -11.86 1.28
CA ALA A 264 18.44 -13.00 2.17
C ALA A 264 19.86 -13.06 2.76
N GLU A 265 20.84 -12.42 2.09
CA GLU A 265 22.26 -12.31 2.55
C GLU A 265 22.38 -11.34 3.74
#